data_7c1c385da50d385e143229e3e5cf1f8c
#
_entry.id   7c1c385da50d385e143229e3e5cf1f8c
#
_cell.length_a   1.000
_cell.length_b   1.000
_cell.length_c   1.000
_cell.angle_alpha   90.00
_cell.angle_beta   90.00
_cell.angle_gamma   90.00
#
_symmetry.space_group_name_H-M   'P 1'
#
loop_
_entity.id
_entity.type
_entity.pdbx_description
1 polymer ?
#
loop_
_entity_poly.entity_id
_entity_poly.type
_entity_poly.pdbx_seq_one_letter_code
_entity_poly.pdbx_strand_id
1 'polypeptide(L)'
;MRILVVICFTLLVSNTAIADTSYDRGKEKSVTCSACHGTDGNNDNKMYPRLAGQYKNYLIHALNSYKSGERKNAIMSGFAAGLSSQDIVDLSTYYSKQKGLNIIPKN
;
A
#
# COMPACT_ATOMS: atom_id res chain seq x y z
N MET A 1 65.52 -15.91 -1.93
CA MET A 1 64.19 -16.50 -1.99
C MET A 1 63.20 -15.42 -1.60
N ARG A 2 62.53 -14.81 -2.57
CA ARG A 2 61.57 -13.71 -2.39
C ARG A 2 60.17 -14.29 -2.28
N ILE A 3 59.60 -14.14 -1.11
CA ILE A 3 58.20 -14.57 -0.87
C ILE A 3 57.26 -13.47 -1.35
N LEU A 4 56.54 -13.72 -2.45
CA LEU A 4 55.49 -12.85 -2.93
C LEU A 4 54.22 -13.12 -2.13
N VAL A 5 53.86 -12.21 -1.23
CA VAL A 5 52.60 -12.23 -0.51
C VAL A 5 51.53 -11.63 -1.44
N VAL A 6 50.72 -12.48 -2.05
CA VAL A 6 49.54 -12.04 -2.81
C VAL A 6 48.40 -11.79 -1.82
N ILE A 7 48.13 -10.52 -1.53
CA ILE A 7 46.97 -10.12 -0.75
C ILE A 7 45.77 -10.15 -1.66
N CYS A 8 44.97 -11.20 -1.52
CA CYS A 8 43.69 -11.33 -2.20
C CYS A 8 42.65 -10.45 -1.50
N PHE A 9 42.42 -9.24 -2.04
CA PHE A 9 41.39 -8.33 -1.53
C PHE A 9 40.02 -8.80 -2.06
N THR A 10 39.31 -9.61 -1.28
CA THR A 10 37.95 -10.02 -1.57
C THR A 10 37.03 -8.84 -1.30
N LEU A 11 36.57 -8.17 -2.37
CA LEU A 11 35.48 -7.19 -2.32
C LEU A 11 34.19 -7.90 -1.93
N LEU A 12 33.78 -7.78 -0.68
CA LEU A 12 32.45 -8.12 -0.22
C LEU A 12 31.47 -7.11 -0.80
N VAL A 13 30.85 -7.43 -1.91
CA VAL A 13 29.72 -6.67 -2.44
C VAL A 13 28.52 -7.00 -1.54
N SER A 14 28.25 -6.12 -0.58
CA SER A 14 27.03 -6.17 0.22
C SER A 14 25.86 -5.82 -0.68
N ASN A 15 25.13 -6.82 -1.19
CA ASN A 15 23.83 -6.64 -1.79
C ASN A 15 22.84 -6.23 -0.71
N THR A 16 22.64 -4.92 -0.53
CA THR A 16 21.50 -4.40 0.22
C THR A 16 20.26 -4.60 -0.64
N ALA A 17 19.57 -5.72 -0.45
CA ALA A 17 18.23 -5.91 -0.98
C ALA A 17 17.33 -4.87 -0.30
N ILE A 18 16.86 -3.88 -1.06
CA ILE A 18 15.82 -2.95 -0.59
C ILE A 18 14.56 -3.81 -0.43
N ALA A 19 14.14 -4.03 0.82
CA ALA A 19 12.91 -4.76 1.10
C ALA A 19 11.73 -3.96 0.53
N ASP A 20 10.95 -4.58 -0.36
CA ASP A 20 9.69 -4.04 -0.86
C ASP A 20 8.71 -3.97 0.31
N THR A 21 8.40 -2.76 0.76
CA THR A 21 7.53 -2.55 1.91
C THR A 21 6.06 -2.68 1.52
N SER A 22 5.21 -2.99 2.51
CA SER A 22 3.75 -2.98 2.31
C SER A 22 3.25 -1.63 1.78
N TYR A 23 3.87 -0.54 2.22
CA TYR A 23 3.57 0.80 1.72
C TYR A 23 3.89 0.93 0.22
N ASP A 24 5.07 0.49 -0.20
CA ASP A 24 5.50 0.62 -1.60
C ASP A 24 4.64 -0.24 -2.53
N ARG A 25 4.35 -1.47 -2.13
CA ARG A 25 3.43 -2.34 -2.87
C ARG A 25 2.02 -1.74 -2.95
N GLY A 26 1.53 -1.17 -1.85
CA GLY A 26 0.24 -0.50 -1.80
C GLY A 26 0.18 0.73 -2.70
N LYS A 27 1.24 1.53 -2.73
CA LYS A 27 1.38 2.67 -3.63
C LYS A 27 1.30 2.25 -5.09
N GLU A 28 2.02 1.20 -5.47
CA GLU A 28 2.00 0.66 -6.83
C GLU A 28 0.60 0.16 -7.22
N LYS A 29 -0.06 -0.60 -6.35
CA LYS A 29 -1.40 -1.12 -6.59
C LYS A 29 -2.49 -0.05 -6.59
N SER A 30 -2.29 1.07 -5.92
CA SER A 30 -3.26 2.16 -5.79
C SER A 30 -3.57 2.86 -7.12
N VAL A 31 -2.78 2.63 -8.16
CA VAL A 31 -2.98 3.22 -9.49
C VAL A 31 -4.39 2.93 -10.03
N THR A 32 -4.91 1.72 -9.83
CA THR A 32 -6.27 1.35 -10.25
C THR A 32 -7.36 2.02 -9.42
N CYS A 33 -7.07 2.47 -8.23
CA CYS A 33 -8.00 3.14 -7.32
C CYS A 33 -8.01 4.66 -7.53
N SER A 34 -6.93 5.19 -8.06
CA SER A 34 -6.67 6.64 -8.13
C SER A 34 -7.63 7.41 -9.03
N ALA A 35 -8.18 6.77 -10.07
CA ALA A 35 -9.14 7.41 -10.98
C ALA A 35 -10.39 7.93 -10.25
N CYS A 36 -10.83 7.22 -9.22
CA CYS A 36 -12.00 7.58 -8.42
C CYS A 36 -11.60 8.25 -7.10
N HIS A 37 -10.63 7.68 -6.38
CA HIS A 37 -10.28 8.12 -5.04
C HIS A 37 -9.15 9.16 -4.97
N GLY A 38 -8.51 9.46 -6.10
CA GLY A 38 -7.32 10.32 -6.15
C GLY A 38 -6.03 9.55 -5.87
N THR A 39 -4.91 10.11 -6.32
CA THR A 39 -3.57 9.46 -6.21
C THR A 39 -3.20 9.16 -4.76
N ASP A 40 -3.56 10.04 -3.84
CA ASP A 40 -3.31 9.92 -2.39
C ASP A 40 -4.58 9.62 -1.57
N GLY A 41 -5.71 9.41 -2.22
CA GLY A 41 -7.00 9.19 -1.56
C GLY A 41 -7.76 10.47 -1.19
N ASN A 42 -7.40 11.62 -1.75
CA ASN A 42 -7.98 12.93 -1.47
C ASN A 42 -8.79 13.52 -2.65
N ASN A 43 -9.51 12.71 -3.39
CA ASN A 43 -10.37 13.24 -4.44
C ASN A 43 -11.46 14.16 -3.86
N ASP A 44 -11.64 15.35 -4.45
CA ASP A 44 -12.65 16.33 -4.02
C ASP A 44 -14.07 16.00 -4.50
N ASN A 45 -14.22 15.04 -5.40
CA ASN A 45 -15.53 14.59 -5.86
C ASN A 45 -16.25 13.84 -4.73
N LYS A 46 -17.37 14.40 -4.27
CA LYS A 46 -18.17 13.84 -3.16
C LYS A 46 -18.82 12.48 -3.48
N MET A 47 -18.82 12.08 -4.75
CA MET A 47 -19.30 10.75 -5.14
C MET A 47 -18.38 9.62 -4.67
N TYR A 48 -17.12 9.94 -4.40
CA TYR A 48 -16.12 8.96 -3.99
C TYR A 48 -15.61 9.27 -2.59
N PRO A 49 -15.60 8.29 -1.67
CA PRO A 49 -15.09 8.51 -0.33
C PRO A 49 -13.60 8.83 -0.33
N ARG A 50 -13.18 9.72 0.55
CA ARG A 50 -11.78 9.96 0.83
C ARG A 50 -11.19 8.79 1.61
N LEU A 51 -10.02 8.33 1.20
CA LEU A 51 -9.30 7.22 1.82
C LEU A 51 -8.09 7.67 2.63
N ALA A 52 -7.56 8.85 2.30
CA ALA A 52 -6.34 9.39 2.91
C ALA A 52 -6.48 9.57 4.41
N GLY A 53 -5.53 8.97 5.16
CA GLY A 53 -5.50 9.09 6.60
C GLY A 53 -6.53 8.27 7.35
N GLN A 54 -7.32 7.45 6.67
CA GLN A 54 -8.27 6.54 7.32
C GLN A 54 -7.52 5.46 8.10
N TYR A 55 -8.14 4.90 9.12
CA TYR A 55 -7.55 3.80 9.90
C TYR A 55 -7.31 2.57 9.02
N LYS A 56 -6.11 2.04 9.09
CA LYS A 56 -5.70 0.85 8.32
C LYS A 56 -6.67 -0.32 8.50
N ASN A 57 -7.03 -0.64 9.74
CA ASN A 57 -7.92 -1.76 10.03
C ASN A 57 -9.34 -1.54 9.49
N TYR A 58 -9.81 -0.30 9.48
CA TYR A 58 -11.09 0.03 8.86
C TYR A 58 -11.06 -0.19 7.34
N LEU A 59 -9.98 0.23 6.67
CA LEU A 59 -9.81 0.02 5.23
C LEU A 59 -9.74 -1.48 4.90
N ILE A 60 -9.01 -2.27 5.70
CA ILE A 60 -8.95 -3.72 5.53
C ILE A 60 -10.35 -4.33 5.66
N HIS A 61 -11.09 -3.95 6.69
CA HIS A 61 -12.46 -4.43 6.90
C HIS A 61 -13.37 -4.05 5.72
N ALA A 62 -13.34 -2.80 5.28
CA ALA A 62 -14.17 -2.33 4.17
C ALA A 62 -13.88 -3.08 2.87
N LEU A 63 -12.62 -3.26 2.50
CA LEU A 63 -12.23 -4.00 1.29
C LEU A 63 -12.65 -5.47 1.36
N ASN A 64 -12.46 -6.13 2.49
CA ASN A 64 -12.92 -7.49 2.70
C ASN A 64 -14.45 -7.60 2.61
N SER A 65 -15.18 -6.64 3.15
CA SER A 65 -16.64 -6.61 3.11
C SER A 65 -17.17 -6.41 1.69
N TYR A 66 -16.51 -5.60 0.87
CA TYR A 66 -16.85 -5.50 -0.56
C TYR A 66 -16.52 -6.79 -1.31
N LYS A 67 -15.38 -7.41 -1.00
CA LYS A 67 -14.96 -8.65 -1.64
C LYS A 67 -15.90 -9.82 -1.33
N SER A 68 -16.36 -9.92 -0.09
CA SER A 68 -17.31 -10.96 0.35
C SER A 68 -18.75 -10.72 -0.08
N GLY A 69 -19.09 -9.50 -0.51
CA GLY A 69 -20.46 -9.09 -0.82
C GLY A 69 -21.29 -8.69 0.41
N GLU A 70 -20.70 -8.67 1.59
CA GLU A 70 -21.34 -8.21 2.81
C GLU A 70 -21.67 -6.71 2.74
N ARG A 71 -20.77 -5.91 2.18
CA ARG A 71 -21.02 -4.51 1.84
C ARG A 71 -21.33 -4.39 0.36
N LYS A 72 -22.49 -3.84 0.04
CA LYS A 72 -23.00 -3.81 -1.32
C LYS A 72 -22.66 -2.50 -2.02
N ASN A 73 -21.79 -2.58 -3.01
CA ASN A 73 -21.51 -1.55 -3.99
C ASN A 73 -20.94 -2.23 -5.23
N ALA A 74 -21.65 -2.18 -6.35
CA ALA A 74 -21.27 -2.93 -7.56
C ALA A 74 -19.87 -2.54 -8.07
N ILE A 75 -19.50 -1.25 -8.00
CA ILE A 75 -18.21 -0.76 -8.47
C ILE A 75 -17.09 -1.28 -7.56
N MET A 76 -17.22 -1.06 -6.24
CA MET A 76 -16.19 -1.48 -5.29
C MET A 76 -16.10 -2.99 -5.15
N SER A 77 -17.20 -3.71 -5.24
CA SER A 77 -17.19 -5.19 -5.26
C SER A 77 -16.43 -5.73 -6.47
N GLY A 78 -16.57 -5.09 -7.63
CA GLY A 78 -15.79 -5.45 -8.83
C GLY A 78 -14.30 -5.26 -8.66
N PHE A 79 -13.86 -4.13 -8.10
CA PHE A 79 -12.44 -3.88 -7.83
C PHE A 79 -11.89 -4.78 -6.72
N ALA A 80 -12.63 -4.97 -5.64
CA ALA A 80 -12.19 -5.77 -4.50
C ALA A 80 -12.12 -7.27 -4.81
N ALA A 81 -12.92 -7.77 -5.75
CA ALA A 81 -12.96 -9.19 -6.12
C ALA A 81 -11.60 -9.72 -6.57
N GLY A 82 -10.81 -8.91 -7.27
CA GLY A 82 -9.48 -9.28 -7.78
C GLY A 82 -8.33 -9.10 -6.78
N LEU A 83 -8.59 -8.59 -5.58
CA LEU A 83 -7.55 -8.34 -4.59
C LEU A 83 -7.25 -9.59 -3.76
N SER A 84 -5.95 -9.88 -3.58
CA SER A 84 -5.51 -10.84 -2.57
C SER A 84 -5.61 -10.24 -1.16
N SER A 85 -5.51 -11.09 -0.13
CA SER A 85 -5.44 -10.61 1.26
C SER A 85 -4.24 -9.69 1.47
N GLN A 86 -3.11 -9.98 0.83
CA GLN A 86 -1.92 -9.12 0.90
C GLN A 86 -2.15 -7.78 0.21
N ASP A 87 -2.81 -7.77 -0.96
CA ASP A 87 -3.17 -6.53 -1.66
C ASP A 87 -4.03 -5.61 -0.79
N ILE A 88 -4.99 -6.17 -0.08
CA ILE A 88 -5.86 -5.44 0.84
C ILE A 88 -5.05 -4.81 1.97
N VAL A 89 -4.12 -5.55 2.56
CA VAL A 89 -3.23 -5.01 3.60
C VAL A 89 -2.33 -3.91 3.04
N ASP A 90 -1.75 -4.10 1.88
CA ASP A 90 -0.82 -3.16 1.25
C ASP A 90 -1.51 -1.85 0.86
N LEU A 91 -2.67 -1.92 0.20
CA LEU A 91 -3.48 -0.75 -0.14
C LEU A 91 -3.93 0.01 1.11
N SER A 92 -4.37 -0.71 2.14
CA SER A 92 -4.78 -0.11 3.40
C SER A 92 -3.63 0.56 4.14
N THR A 93 -2.43 -0.01 4.06
CA THR A 93 -1.20 0.60 4.60
C THR A 93 -0.86 1.89 3.88
N TYR A 94 -0.93 1.90 2.55
CA TYR A 94 -0.64 3.08 1.75
C TYR A 94 -1.59 4.23 2.06
N TYR A 95 -2.90 4.01 1.94
CA TYR A 95 -3.89 5.07 2.13
C TYR A 95 -3.97 5.57 3.57
N SER A 96 -3.80 4.70 4.56
CA SER A 96 -3.82 5.10 5.97
C SER A 96 -2.71 6.09 6.35
N LYS A 97 -1.60 6.06 5.62
CA LYS A 97 -0.44 6.93 5.84
C LYS A 97 -0.48 8.24 5.06
N GLN A 98 -1.46 8.43 4.19
CA GLN A 98 -1.61 9.68 3.46
C GLN A 98 -2.18 10.77 4.37
N LYS A 99 -1.79 12.02 4.10
CA LYS A 99 -2.41 13.17 4.78
C LYS A 99 -3.83 13.34 4.25
N GLY A 100 -4.80 13.18 5.13
CA GLY A 100 -6.22 13.30 4.82
C GLY A 100 -6.92 14.28 5.74
N LEU A 101 -8.25 14.21 5.75
CA LEU A 101 -9.04 14.94 6.71
C LEU A 101 -8.69 14.50 8.13
N ASN A 102 -8.12 15.41 8.90
CA ASN A 102 -7.88 15.20 10.34
C ASN A 102 -9.21 15.29 11.08
N ILE A 103 -10.06 14.31 10.92
CA ILE A 103 -11.38 14.30 11.56
C ILE A 103 -11.31 13.70 12.97
N ILE A 104 -10.27 12.95 13.27
CA ILE A 104 -10.11 12.25 14.55
C ILE A 104 -8.67 12.40 15.02
N PRO A 105 -8.44 12.88 16.26
CA PRO A 105 -7.12 12.82 16.87
C PRO A 105 -6.66 11.37 16.92
N LYS A 106 -5.51 11.09 16.32
CA LYS A 106 -4.87 9.79 16.47
C LYS A 106 -4.13 9.81 17.81
N ASN A 107 -4.71 9.20 18.82
CA ASN A 107 -4.04 8.93 20.10
C ASN A 107 -3.04 7.80 19.91
#